data_75b185e7fc89b4552298b2125d9156f8
#
_entry.id   75b185e7fc89b4552298b2125d9156f8
#
_cell.length_a   1.000
_cell.length_b   1.000
_cell.length_c   1.000
_cell.angle_alpha   90.00
_cell.angle_beta   90.00
_cell.angle_gamma   90.00
#
_symmetry.space_group_name_H-M   'P 1'
#
loop_
_entity.id
_entity.type
_entity.pdbx_description
1 polymer ?
#
loop_
_entity_poly.entity_id
_entity_poly.type
_entity_poly.pdbx_seq_one_letter_code
_entity_poly.pdbx_strand_id
1 'polypeptide(L)'
;VRPGPYFAIRMKSDVAYWPRSADGRSTEKKYSGQPGLYCGLVMLFSTAHGAPLAMINDGVLQHKRVGAGAGIGARYLARADARTVGVLGSGGMARTFLEPFKCVRDIRLCKIYSPNAKHREEFAEEMSKRLNIEVRAVDSAREAVRGVDILSSATDSMKPVYDAEWIEKGMHVTNLGRREMPDASAERFDLVVRQGTAGLQMKQTERFQAERGLSPAAFIGGSPEEMKRVPEKNPEPGFGGDSPEFS
;
A
#
# COMPACT_ATOMS: atom_id res chain seq x y z
N VAL A 1 -21.98 -13.75 -18.06
CA VAL A 1 -20.98 -14.84 -18.18
C VAL A 1 -20.32 -14.98 -16.83
N ARG A 2 -20.49 -16.10 -16.12
CA ARG A 2 -19.71 -16.39 -14.92
C ARG A 2 -18.24 -16.52 -15.36
N PRO A 3 -17.28 -15.84 -14.69
CA PRO A 3 -15.88 -16.07 -14.99
C PRO A 3 -15.61 -17.56 -14.77
N GLY A 4 -15.04 -18.22 -15.76
CA GLY A 4 -14.60 -19.61 -15.66
C GLY A 4 -13.43 -19.73 -14.69
N PRO A 5 -13.01 -20.93 -14.33
CA PRO A 5 -11.81 -21.13 -13.54
C PRO A 5 -10.58 -20.70 -14.35
N TYR A 6 -9.79 -19.82 -13.78
CA TYR A 6 -8.58 -19.25 -14.40
C TYR A 6 -7.36 -19.48 -13.53
N PHE A 7 -6.22 -19.65 -14.16
CA PHE A 7 -4.93 -19.64 -13.53
C PHE A 7 -4.08 -18.51 -14.11
N ALA A 8 -3.39 -17.75 -13.27
CA ALA A 8 -2.54 -16.66 -13.72
C ALA A 8 -1.14 -16.80 -13.15
N ILE A 9 -0.14 -16.63 -14.01
CA ILE A 9 1.26 -16.52 -13.62
C ILE A 9 1.69 -15.07 -13.84
N ARG A 10 2.29 -14.47 -12.81
CA ARG A 10 2.87 -13.14 -12.90
C ARG A 10 4.39 -13.23 -12.84
N MET A 11 5.04 -12.74 -13.86
CA MET A 11 6.49 -12.57 -13.90
C MET A 11 6.86 -11.11 -13.69
N LYS A 12 7.87 -10.86 -12.86
CA LYS A 12 8.47 -9.54 -12.67
C LYS A 12 9.86 -9.53 -13.27
N SER A 13 10.10 -8.53 -14.09
CA SER A 13 11.39 -8.30 -14.77
C SER A 13 12.00 -6.94 -14.41
N ASP A 14 11.69 -6.42 -13.22
CA ASP A 14 12.24 -5.15 -12.76
C ASP A 14 13.77 -5.22 -12.64
N VAL A 15 14.46 -4.28 -13.27
CA VAL A 15 15.86 -4.01 -13.03
C VAL A 15 15.97 -2.83 -12.08
N ALA A 16 16.40 -3.07 -10.86
CA ALA A 16 16.50 -2.06 -9.82
C ALA A 16 17.94 -1.55 -9.66
N TYR A 17 18.06 -0.28 -9.28
CA TYR A 17 19.32 0.36 -8.91
C TYR A 17 19.09 1.37 -7.77
N TRP A 18 20.15 1.70 -7.03
CA TRP A 18 20.04 2.50 -5.81
C TRP A 18 20.93 3.75 -5.88
N PRO A 19 20.48 4.80 -6.57
CA PRO A 19 21.25 6.03 -6.64
C PRO A 19 21.27 6.74 -5.29
N ARG A 20 22.36 7.44 -5.05
CA ARG A 20 22.52 8.37 -3.93
C ARG A 20 22.56 9.79 -4.46
N SER A 21 21.68 10.65 -3.98
CA SER A 21 21.66 12.07 -4.32
C SER A 21 22.77 12.82 -3.61
N ALA A 22 23.10 14.04 -4.06
CA ALA A 22 24.14 14.89 -3.49
C ALA A 22 23.90 15.24 -2.00
N ASP A 23 22.64 15.28 -1.57
CA ASP A 23 22.22 15.49 -0.18
C ASP A 23 22.24 14.20 0.67
N GLY A 24 22.80 13.09 0.14
CA GLY A 24 22.97 11.84 0.85
C GLY A 24 21.71 10.94 0.90
N ARG A 25 20.61 11.34 0.26
CA ARG A 25 19.42 10.49 0.18
C ARG A 25 19.67 9.32 -0.76
N SER A 26 19.28 8.13 -0.32
CA SER A 26 19.26 6.92 -1.15
C SER A 26 17.82 6.57 -1.52
N THR A 27 17.61 6.26 -2.78
CA THR A 27 16.31 5.85 -3.31
C THR A 27 16.43 4.55 -4.09
N GLU A 28 15.36 3.79 -4.20
CA GLU A 28 15.28 2.66 -5.11
C GLU A 28 14.63 3.11 -6.40
N LYS A 29 15.35 2.99 -7.49
CA LYS A 29 14.85 3.28 -8.84
C LYS A 29 14.75 2.00 -9.65
N LYS A 30 13.90 2.05 -10.65
CA LYS A 30 13.70 0.93 -11.57
C LYS A 30 13.82 1.40 -13.01
N TYR A 31 14.57 0.65 -13.80
CA TYR A 31 14.52 0.82 -15.24
C TYR A 31 13.20 0.24 -15.75
N SER A 32 12.43 1.02 -16.45
CA SER A 32 11.21 0.58 -17.12
C SER A 32 11.05 1.27 -18.45
N GLY A 33 10.35 0.62 -19.38
CA GLY A 33 10.03 1.20 -20.67
C GLY A 33 9.12 2.43 -20.56
N GLN A 34 8.40 2.57 -19.47
CA GLN A 34 7.60 3.75 -19.13
C GLN A 34 7.99 4.21 -17.72
N PRO A 35 8.56 5.41 -17.55
CA PRO A 35 8.93 5.94 -16.25
C PRO A 35 7.76 5.90 -15.25
N GLY A 36 8.04 5.49 -14.02
CA GLY A 36 7.04 5.39 -12.95
C GLY A 36 6.14 4.16 -13.00
N LEU A 37 6.30 3.28 -13.98
CA LEU A 37 5.60 2.00 -14.03
C LEU A 37 6.53 0.83 -13.72
N TYR A 38 5.95 -0.27 -13.24
CA TYR A 38 6.68 -1.54 -13.06
C TYR A 38 6.79 -2.29 -14.38
N CYS A 39 7.85 -3.09 -14.54
CA CYS A 39 7.96 -4.08 -15.59
C CYS A 39 7.45 -5.43 -15.10
N GLY A 40 6.62 -6.06 -15.90
CA GLY A 40 6.10 -7.39 -15.62
C GLY A 40 5.07 -7.82 -16.63
N LEU A 41 4.82 -9.12 -16.62
CA LEU A 41 3.88 -9.79 -17.51
C LEU A 41 2.97 -10.70 -16.69
N VAL A 42 1.67 -10.64 -16.96
CA VAL A 42 0.69 -11.62 -16.46
C VAL A 42 0.26 -12.50 -17.62
N MET A 43 0.42 -13.80 -17.47
CA MET A 43 -0.11 -14.81 -18.38
C MET A 43 -1.35 -15.43 -17.74
N LEU A 44 -2.46 -15.45 -18.47
CA LEU A 44 -3.73 -16.01 -18.03
C LEU A 44 -4.01 -17.29 -18.80
N PHE A 45 -4.43 -18.32 -18.09
CA PHE A 45 -4.77 -19.65 -18.64
C PHE A 45 -6.17 -20.09 -18.21
N SER A 46 -6.81 -20.89 -19.05
CA SER A 46 -7.99 -21.64 -18.65
C SER A 46 -7.59 -22.87 -17.83
N THR A 47 -8.17 -23.06 -16.65
CA THR A 47 -7.97 -24.30 -15.89
C THR A 47 -8.85 -25.45 -16.39
N ALA A 48 -9.84 -25.18 -17.27
CA ALA A 48 -10.67 -26.22 -17.85
C ALA A 48 -9.93 -27.05 -18.92
N HIS A 49 -8.99 -26.44 -19.65
CA HIS A 49 -8.30 -27.10 -20.75
C HIS A 49 -6.85 -26.63 -20.98
N GLY A 50 -6.28 -25.86 -20.06
CA GLY A 50 -4.88 -25.45 -20.08
C GLY A 50 -4.50 -24.41 -21.14
N ALA A 51 -5.43 -23.95 -21.97
CA ALA A 51 -5.09 -23.01 -23.05
C ALA A 51 -4.67 -21.64 -22.49
N PRO A 52 -3.64 -21.00 -23.08
CA PRO A 52 -3.32 -19.60 -22.81
C PRO A 52 -4.44 -18.72 -23.37
N LEU A 53 -4.90 -17.77 -22.55
CA LEU A 53 -6.00 -16.88 -22.86
C LEU A 53 -5.56 -15.44 -23.13
N ALA A 54 -4.56 -14.98 -22.41
CA ALA A 54 -4.07 -13.61 -22.53
C ALA A 54 -2.63 -13.44 -22.01
N MET A 55 -1.94 -12.47 -22.60
CA MET A 55 -0.70 -11.87 -22.07
C MET A 55 -0.98 -10.40 -21.78
N ILE A 56 -0.76 -9.98 -20.54
CA ILE A 56 -1.14 -8.66 -20.05
C ILE A 56 0.10 -7.95 -19.51
N ASN A 57 0.35 -6.72 -19.97
CA ASN A 57 1.36 -5.86 -19.36
C ASN A 57 0.93 -5.50 -17.94
N ASP A 58 1.81 -5.73 -16.96
CA ASP A 58 1.50 -5.61 -15.55
C ASP A 58 1.63 -4.17 -15.00
N GLY A 59 2.26 -3.24 -15.71
CA GLY A 59 2.62 -1.93 -15.17
C GLY A 59 1.47 -1.18 -14.50
N VAL A 60 0.40 -0.92 -15.24
CA VAL A 60 -0.80 -0.23 -14.71
C VAL A 60 -1.57 -1.12 -13.73
N LEU A 61 -1.71 -2.41 -14.06
CA LEU A 61 -2.42 -3.36 -13.22
C LEU A 61 -1.78 -3.47 -11.83
N GLN A 62 -0.44 -3.50 -11.78
CA GLN A 62 0.32 -3.51 -10.52
C GLN A 62 0.00 -2.31 -9.64
N HIS A 63 0.00 -1.11 -10.21
CA HIS A 63 -0.32 0.11 -9.48
C HIS A 63 -1.74 0.07 -8.91
N LYS A 64 -2.72 -0.26 -9.75
CA LYS A 64 -4.14 -0.29 -9.38
C LYS A 64 -4.43 -1.34 -8.30
N ARG A 65 -3.87 -2.56 -8.41
CA ARG A 65 -4.12 -3.61 -7.44
C ARG A 65 -3.50 -3.31 -6.07
N VAL A 66 -2.32 -2.66 -6.04
CA VAL A 66 -1.68 -2.27 -4.78
C VAL A 66 -2.46 -1.14 -4.10
N GLY A 67 -2.87 -0.12 -4.86
CA GLY A 67 -3.73 0.94 -4.35
C GLY A 67 -5.08 0.41 -3.84
N ALA A 68 -5.69 -0.53 -4.56
CA ALA A 68 -6.92 -1.19 -4.10
C ALA A 68 -6.71 -1.93 -2.76
N GLY A 69 -5.56 -2.58 -2.56
CA GLY A 69 -5.20 -3.20 -1.28
C GLY A 69 -5.15 -2.19 -0.13
N ALA A 70 -4.57 -1.02 -0.36
CA ALA A 70 -4.57 0.08 0.62
C ALA A 70 -5.99 0.57 0.92
N GLY A 71 -6.84 0.69 -0.11
CA GLY A 71 -8.25 1.04 0.06
C GLY A 71 -9.04 0.02 0.87
N ILE A 72 -8.79 -1.27 0.66
CA ILE A 72 -9.38 -2.35 1.47
C ILE A 72 -8.93 -2.20 2.93
N GLY A 73 -7.63 -1.99 3.18
CA GLY A 73 -7.12 -1.71 4.52
C GLY A 73 -7.85 -0.53 5.16
N ALA A 74 -7.95 0.60 4.48
CA ALA A 74 -8.67 1.76 4.99
C ALA A 74 -10.17 1.49 5.23
N ARG A 75 -10.82 0.68 4.39
CA ARG A 75 -12.23 0.32 4.56
C ARG A 75 -12.51 -0.37 5.90
N TYR A 76 -11.62 -1.26 6.32
CA TYR A 76 -11.82 -2.07 7.52
C TYR A 76 -11.13 -1.52 8.76
N LEU A 77 -10.05 -0.76 8.62
CA LEU A 77 -9.20 -0.33 9.72
C LEU A 77 -9.24 1.17 10.00
N ALA A 78 -9.49 2.02 9.00
CA ALA A 78 -9.63 3.46 9.25
C ALA A 78 -10.99 3.76 9.90
N ARG A 79 -11.03 4.83 10.71
CA ARG A 79 -12.28 5.32 11.30
C ARG A 79 -13.32 5.62 10.21
N ALA A 80 -14.58 5.37 10.52
CA ALA A 80 -15.67 5.59 9.56
C ALA A 80 -15.85 7.07 9.16
N ASP A 81 -15.51 7.98 10.07
CA ASP A 81 -15.60 9.43 9.90
C ASP A 81 -14.32 10.06 9.30
N ALA A 82 -13.34 9.26 8.85
CA ALA A 82 -12.11 9.75 8.25
C ALA A 82 -12.39 10.59 7.00
N ARG A 83 -11.81 11.80 6.94
CA ARG A 83 -12.00 12.79 5.87
C ARG A 83 -10.72 13.38 5.32
N THR A 84 -9.61 13.17 6.02
CA THR A 84 -8.34 13.79 5.69
C THR A 84 -7.26 12.75 5.45
N VAL A 85 -6.45 12.97 4.40
CA VAL A 85 -5.36 12.07 4.02
C VAL A 85 -4.06 12.86 3.98
N GLY A 86 -3.01 12.32 4.60
CA GLY A 86 -1.63 12.75 4.39
C GLY A 86 -0.94 11.79 3.44
N VAL A 87 -0.30 12.31 2.40
CA VAL A 87 0.43 11.51 1.41
C VAL A 87 1.90 11.90 1.43
N LEU A 88 2.77 10.92 1.59
CA LEU A 88 4.21 11.06 1.45
C LEU A 88 4.65 10.34 0.18
N GLY A 89 5.20 11.12 -0.77
CA GLY A 89 5.55 10.68 -2.10
C GLY A 89 4.55 11.13 -3.17
N SER A 90 5.06 11.52 -4.34
CA SER A 90 4.28 12.06 -5.47
C SER A 90 4.37 11.21 -6.73
N GLY A 91 4.76 9.94 -6.59
CA GLY A 91 4.89 9.00 -7.70
C GLY A 91 3.57 8.38 -8.17
N GLY A 92 3.65 7.47 -9.12
CA GLY A 92 2.48 6.74 -9.66
C GLY A 92 1.73 5.96 -8.59
N MET A 93 2.44 5.36 -7.61
CA MET A 93 1.81 4.62 -6.51
C MET A 93 0.99 5.52 -5.59
N ALA A 94 1.50 6.70 -5.25
CA ALA A 94 0.78 7.65 -4.39
C ALA A 94 -0.58 8.05 -4.99
N ARG A 95 -0.63 8.24 -6.32
CA ARG A 95 -1.87 8.52 -7.06
C ARG A 95 -2.89 7.39 -6.92
N THR A 96 -2.43 6.17 -7.03
CA THR A 96 -3.31 4.98 -6.96
C THR A 96 -3.74 4.63 -5.54
N PHE A 97 -3.12 5.21 -4.51
CA PHE A 97 -3.57 5.05 -3.12
C PHE A 97 -4.67 6.04 -2.75
N LEU A 98 -4.55 7.29 -3.17
CA LEU A 98 -5.54 8.33 -2.83
C LEU A 98 -6.93 8.03 -3.40
N GLU A 99 -6.99 7.50 -4.62
CA GLU A 99 -8.24 7.17 -5.29
C GLU A 99 -9.10 6.14 -4.51
N PRO A 100 -8.57 4.97 -4.08
CA PRO A 100 -9.32 4.02 -3.28
C PRO A 100 -9.72 4.54 -1.89
N PHE A 101 -8.93 5.40 -1.25
CA PHE A 101 -9.34 6.00 0.02
C PHE A 101 -10.63 6.81 -0.14
N LYS A 102 -10.72 7.59 -1.22
CA LYS A 102 -11.96 8.32 -1.55
C LYS A 102 -13.14 7.39 -1.84
N CYS A 103 -12.90 6.21 -2.43
CA CYS A 103 -13.96 5.24 -2.68
C CYS A 103 -14.56 4.66 -1.39
N VAL A 104 -13.79 4.59 -0.31
CA VAL A 104 -14.20 3.92 0.93
C VAL A 104 -14.48 4.87 2.10
N ARG A 105 -14.09 6.15 1.98
CA ARG A 105 -14.32 7.22 2.97
C ARG A 105 -14.69 8.52 2.27
N ASP A 106 -15.37 9.41 2.99
CA ASP A 106 -15.73 10.76 2.52
C ASP A 106 -14.52 11.70 2.59
N ILE A 107 -13.45 11.37 1.84
CA ILE A 107 -12.24 12.17 1.83
C ILE A 107 -12.50 13.51 1.16
N ARG A 108 -12.16 14.59 1.86
CA ARG A 108 -12.34 15.98 1.44
C ARG A 108 -11.04 16.74 1.26
N LEU A 109 -10.03 16.40 2.05
CA LEU A 109 -8.73 17.04 2.03
C LEU A 109 -7.60 16.01 1.95
N CYS A 110 -6.65 16.27 1.06
CA CYS A 110 -5.37 15.58 1.02
C CYS A 110 -4.23 16.59 1.18
N LYS A 111 -3.29 16.30 2.07
CA LYS A 111 -2.01 17.01 2.18
C LYS A 111 -0.93 16.14 1.55
N ILE A 112 -0.22 16.68 0.57
CA ILE A 112 0.84 15.94 -0.15
C ILE A 112 2.20 16.56 0.11
N TYR A 113 3.16 15.74 0.48
CA TYR A 113 4.56 16.12 0.53
C TYR A 113 5.43 15.20 -0.33
N SER A 114 6.35 15.81 -1.04
CA SER A 114 7.47 15.19 -1.74
C SER A 114 8.63 16.18 -1.71
N PRO A 115 9.90 15.73 -1.61
CA PRO A 115 11.05 16.63 -1.58
C PRO A 115 11.14 17.56 -2.80
N ASN A 116 10.66 17.11 -3.96
CA ASN A 116 10.60 17.93 -5.16
C ASN A 116 9.30 18.76 -5.17
N ALA A 117 9.42 20.08 -5.06
CA ALA A 117 8.30 21.02 -5.03
C ALA A 117 7.41 20.89 -6.27
N LYS A 118 8.02 20.90 -7.46
CA LYS A 118 7.29 20.77 -8.72
C LYS A 118 6.45 19.50 -8.77
N HIS A 119 7.00 18.34 -8.36
CA HIS A 119 6.26 17.07 -8.40
C HIS A 119 5.09 17.04 -7.42
N ARG A 120 5.20 17.68 -6.24
CA ARG A 120 4.09 17.72 -5.29
C ARG A 120 2.99 18.69 -5.72
N GLU A 121 3.34 19.77 -6.39
CA GLU A 121 2.39 20.73 -6.97
C GLU A 121 1.62 20.11 -8.13
N GLU A 122 2.33 19.46 -9.07
CA GLU A 122 1.72 18.72 -10.17
C GLU A 122 0.77 17.62 -9.68
N PHE A 123 1.18 16.89 -8.63
CA PHE A 123 0.33 15.90 -7.99
C PHE A 123 -0.94 16.55 -7.42
N ALA A 124 -0.80 17.67 -6.71
CA ALA A 124 -1.92 18.35 -6.07
C ALA A 124 -2.92 18.84 -7.12
N GLU A 125 -2.45 19.45 -8.19
CA GLU A 125 -3.30 19.92 -9.28
C GLU A 125 -4.03 18.77 -9.99
N GLU A 126 -3.30 17.71 -10.37
CA GLU A 126 -3.86 16.54 -11.05
C GLU A 126 -4.92 15.84 -10.21
N MET A 127 -4.57 15.53 -8.96
CA MET A 127 -5.45 14.74 -8.10
C MET A 127 -6.65 15.53 -7.58
N SER A 128 -6.51 16.83 -7.41
CA SER A 128 -7.63 17.70 -7.07
C SER A 128 -8.69 17.69 -8.17
N LYS A 129 -8.28 17.86 -9.42
CA LYS A 129 -9.18 17.81 -10.58
C LYS A 129 -9.80 16.42 -10.75
N ARG A 130 -8.97 15.37 -10.67
CA ARG A 130 -9.37 13.99 -10.93
C ARG A 130 -10.37 13.45 -9.90
N LEU A 131 -10.17 13.80 -8.62
CA LEU A 131 -10.98 13.26 -7.53
C LEU A 131 -12.05 14.24 -7.02
N ASN A 132 -12.04 15.47 -7.51
CA ASN A 132 -12.93 16.55 -7.03
C ASN A 132 -12.89 16.68 -5.49
N ILE A 133 -11.67 16.84 -4.95
CA ILE A 133 -11.37 17.09 -3.55
C ILE A 133 -10.29 18.16 -3.44
N GLU A 134 -10.16 18.75 -2.27
CA GLU A 134 -9.03 19.63 -2.01
C GLU A 134 -7.74 18.83 -1.85
N VAL A 135 -6.71 19.12 -2.65
CA VAL A 135 -5.35 18.57 -2.49
C VAL A 135 -4.37 19.71 -2.35
N ARG A 136 -3.66 19.76 -1.23
CA ARG A 136 -2.68 20.81 -0.90
C ARG A 136 -1.28 20.24 -0.95
N ALA A 137 -0.40 20.82 -1.75
CA ALA A 137 1.03 20.63 -1.62
C ALA A 137 1.50 21.36 -0.37
N VAL A 138 2.26 20.66 0.47
CA VAL A 138 2.81 21.20 1.72
C VAL A 138 4.35 21.15 1.73
N ASP A 139 4.99 21.94 2.57
CA ASP A 139 6.44 22.16 2.53
C ASP A 139 7.25 21.19 3.39
N SER A 140 6.58 20.37 4.20
CA SER A 140 7.26 19.37 5.02
C SER A 140 6.45 18.09 5.19
N ALA A 141 7.17 16.97 5.41
CA ALA A 141 6.54 15.70 5.74
C ALA A 141 5.70 15.81 7.02
N ARG A 142 6.20 16.55 8.02
CA ARG A 142 5.47 16.77 9.28
C ARG A 142 4.13 17.46 9.07
N GLU A 143 4.08 18.45 8.19
CA GLU A 143 2.84 19.15 7.86
C GLU A 143 1.85 18.22 7.13
N ALA A 144 2.34 17.34 6.26
CA ALA A 144 1.51 16.35 5.59
C ALA A 144 0.89 15.34 6.57
N VAL A 145 1.61 14.98 7.63
CA VAL A 145 1.18 13.98 8.64
C VAL A 145 0.26 14.58 9.70
N ARG A 146 0.48 15.83 10.07
CA ARG A 146 -0.23 16.44 11.21
C ARG A 146 -1.72 16.56 10.99
N GLY A 147 -2.51 16.00 11.92
CA GLY A 147 -3.97 16.14 11.97
C GLY A 147 -4.70 15.47 10.82
N VAL A 148 -4.14 14.40 10.25
CA VAL A 148 -4.82 13.62 9.23
C VAL A 148 -5.39 12.33 9.80
N ASP A 149 -6.47 11.83 9.19
CA ASP A 149 -7.10 10.58 9.61
C ASP A 149 -6.42 9.36 9.01
N ILE A 150 -5.88 9.52 7.79
CA ILE A 150 -5.18 8.46 7.07
C ILE A 150 -3.81 9.02 6.64
N LEU A 151 -2.73 8.36 7.05
CA LEU A 151 -1.38 8.60 6.55
C LEU A 151 -1.04 7.52 5.54
N SER A 152 -0.58 7.93 4.37
CA SER A 152 -0.13 7.01 3.31
C SER A 152 1.27 7.36 2.84
N SER A 153 2.20 6.42 2.93
CA SER A 153 3.52 6.56 2.31
C SER A 153 3.67 5.63 1.12
N ALA A 154 4.11 6.17 0.00
CA ALA A 154 4.35 5.46 -1.24
C ALA A 154 5.52 6.11 -1.98
N THR A 155 6.71 5.94 -1.42
CA THR A 155 7.95 6.55 -1.89
C THR A 155 8.95 5.52 -2.39
N ASP A 156 10.02 5.99 -2.98
CA ASP A 156 11.21 5.21 -3.31
C ASP A 156 12.33 5.34 -2.27
N SER A 157 12.04 5.93 -1.11
CA SER A 157 13.02 6.17 -0.04
C SER A 157 13.54 4.87 0.55
N MET A 158 14.85 4.85 0.80
CA MET A 158 15.55 3.77 1.50
C MET A 158 15.63 4.01 3.02
N LYS A 159 15.00 5.08 3.51
CA LYS A 159 14.96 5.47 4.92
C LYS A 159 13.52 5.84 5.30
N PRO A 160 13.18 5.85 6.59
CA PRO A 160 11.91 6.34 7.08
C PRO A 160 11.60 7.75 6.56
N VAL A 161 10.35 7.99 6.23
CA VAL A 161 9.88 9.26 5.64
C VAL A 161 9.01 10.08 6.58
N TYR A 162 8.78 9.59 7.79
CA TYR A 162 8.11 10.28 8.88
C TYR A 162 8.67 9.80 10.22
N ASP A 163 8.43 10.53 11.30
CA ASP A 163 8.80 10.13 12.65
C ASP A 163 7.63 9.42 13.33
N ALA A 164 7.92 8.37 14.11
CA ALA A 164 6.91 7.63 14.85
C ALA A 164 6.06 8.53 15.77
N GLU A 165 6.67 9.57 16.34
CA GLU A 165 5.99 10.52 17.23
C GLU A 165 4.92 11.38 16.56
N TRP A 166 4.91 11.45 15.21
CA TRP A 166 3.89 12.18 14.47
C TRP A 166 2.58 11.41 14.30
N ILE A 167 2.59 10.11 14.65
CA ILE A 167 1.39 9.28 14.58
C ILE A 167 0.46 9.65 15.72
N GLU A 168 -0.72 10.11 15.37
CA GLU A 168 -1.75 10.54 16.31
C GLU A 168 -2.75 9.39 16.60
N LYS A 169 -3.40 9.44 17.75
CA LYS A 169 -4.40 8.45 18.14
C LYS A 169 -5.56 8.40 17.14
N GLY A 170 -5.94 7.20 16.70
CA GLY A 170 -7.02 6.97 15.75
C GLY A 170 -6.62 7.19 14.28
N MET A 171 -5.34 7.49 14.00
CA MET A 171 -4.81 7.58 12.65
C MET A 171 -4.68 6.17 12.04
N HIS A 172 -5.14 6.00 10.82
CA HIS A 172 -4.83 4.83 10.00
C HIS A 172 -3.56 5.07 9.20
N VAL A 173 -2.58 4.18 9.29
CA VAL A 173 -1.30 4.32 8.58
C VAL A 173 -1.14 3.20 7.56
N THR A 174 -0.85 3.57 6.31
CA THR A 174 -0.58 2.66 5.21
C THR A 174 0.80 2.95 4.62
N ASN A 175 1.67 1.95 4.59
CA ASN A 175 3.00 2.06 3.99
C ASN A 175 3.14 1.06 2.85
N LEU A 176 3.70 1.50 1.72
CA LEU A 176 4.02 0.61 0.61
C LEU A 176 5.30 -0.15 0.87
N GLY A 177 6.35 0.55 1.28
CA GLY A 177 7.67 0.03 1.54
C GLY A 177 7.97 -0.12 3.03
N ARG A 178 8.60 -1.24 3.41
CA ARG A 178 9.06 -1.44 4.79
C ARG A 178 9.95 -0.31 5.30
N ARG A 179 10.81 0.19 4.42
CA ARG A 179 11.84 1.18 4.76
C ARG A 179 11.28 2.57 5.05
N GLU A 180 10.05 2.83 4.62
CA GLU A 180 9.38 4.11 4.80
C GLU A 180 8.90 4.34 6.23
N MET A 181 8.65 3.25 6.96
CA MET A 181 8.13 3.28 8.32
C MET A 181 9.29 3.18 9.34
N PRO A 182 9.35 4.07 10.34
CA PRO A 182 10.25 3.91 11.47
C PRO A 182 9.92 2.65 12.27
N ASP A 183 10.92 1.91 12.72
CA ASP A 183 10.70 0.69 13.51
C ASP A 183 9.89 0.97 14.81
N ALA A 184 10.12 2.12 15.44
CA ALA A 184 9.38 2.56 16.62
C ALA A 184 7.88 2.81 16.38
N SER A 185 7.45 2.92 15.11
CA SER A 185 6.02 3.10 14.80
C SER A 185 5.20 1.87 15.15
N ALA A 186 5.79 0.67 15.11
CA ALA A 186 5.06 -0.57 15.39
C ALA A 186 4.47 -0.59 16.81
N GLU A 187 5.17 0.03 17.76
CA GLU A 187 4.74 0.10 19.18
C GLU A 187 3.58 1.10 19.41
N ARG A 188 3.29 1.94 18.44
CA ARG A 188 2.23 2.96 18.51
C ARG A 188 0.91 2.50 17.91
N PHE A 189 0.90 1.36 17.21
CA PHE A 189 -0.31 0.82 16.60
C PHE A 189 -1.00 -0.16 17.52
N ASP A 190 -2.32 -0.09 17.59
CA ASP A 190 -3.15 -1.05 18.31
C ASP A 190 -3.34 -2.33 17.48
N LEU A 191 -3.32 -2.19 16.15
CA LEU A 191 -3.46 -3.28 15.19
C LEU A 191 -2.53 -3.06 14.00
N VAL A 192 -1.82 -4.11 13.60
CA VAL A 192 -0.99 -4.13 12.41
C VAL A 192 -1.38 -5.26 11.49
N VAL A 193 -1.65 -4.94 10.23
CA VAL A 193 -1.94 -5.92 9.18
C VAL A 193 -0.89 -5.80 8.11
N ARG A 194 -0.24 -6.90 7.77
CA ARG A 194 0.75 -6.96 6.70
C ARG A 194 0.32 -7.94 5.62
N GLN A 195 0.41 -7.49 4.39
CA GLN A 195 0.28 -8.35 3.22
C GLN A 195 1.67 -8.70 2.67
N GLY A 196 2.01 -9.97 2.64
CA GLY A 196 3.27 -10.45 2.07
C GLY A 196 4.33 -10.89 3.09
N THR A 197 5.29 -11.71 2.64
CA THR A 197 6.34 -12.31 3.47
C THR A 197 7.57 -11.44 3.62
N ALA A 198 7.73 -10.38 2.84
CA ALA A 198 8.97 -9.62 2.82
C ALA A 198 9.24 -8.89 4.14
N GLY A 199 9.95 -9.54 5.00
CA GLY A 199 11.02 -8.97 5.80
C GLY A 199 10.71 -8.03 6.96
N LEU A 200 9.50 -7.85 7.49
CA LEU A 200 9.34 -7.24 8.80
C LEU A 200 9.36 -8.33 9.87
N GLN A 201 10.47 -8.48 10.54
CA GLN A 201 10.48 -9.06 11.87
C GLN A 201 9.99 -7.93 12.81
N MET A 202 8.71 -7.89 13.09
CA MET A 202 8.24 -7.10 14.22
C MET A 202 8.74 -7.79 15.48
N LYS A 203 9.40 -7.03 16.36
CA LYS A 203 9.63 -7.50 17.71
C LYS A 203 8.26 -7.80 18.30
N GLN A 204 8.04 -9.03 18.71
CA GLN A 204 6.88 -9.39 19.49
C GLN A 204 7.05 -8.69 20.84
N THR A 205 6.37 -7.59 21.03
CA THR A 205 6.17 -7.00 22.33
C THR A 205 4.97 -7.70 22.96
N GLU A 206 4.87 -7.72 24.27
CA GLU A 206 3.70 -8.27 25.00
C GLU A 206 2.36 -7.67 24.54
N ARG A 207 2.42 -6.53 23.85
CA ARG A 207 1.27 -5.82 23.29
C ARG A 207 0.74 -6.44 21.99
N PHE A 208 1.54 -7.19 21.24
CA PHE A 208 1.16 -7.72 19.94
C PHE A 208 1.11 -9.24 19.96
N GLN A 209 -0.06 -9.78 19.65
CA GLN A 209 -0.23 -11.16 19.26
C GLN A 209 -0.21 -11.24 17.74
N ALA A 210 0.66 -12.07 17.19
CA ALA A 210 0.76 -12.25 15.75
C ALA A 210 0.10 -13.56 15.35
N GLU A 211 -0.90 -13.47 14.47
CA GLU A 211 -1.54 -14.64 13.84
C GLU A 211 -1.26 -14.63 12.35
N ARG A 212 -1.17 -15.80 11.75
CA ARG A 212 -1.11 -15.91 10.28
C ARG A 212 -2.48 -15.56 9.73
N GLY A 213 -2.50 -14.61 8.79
CA GLY A 213 -3.70 -14.29 8.03
C GLY A 213 -4.11 -15.40 7.06
N LEU A 214 -4.99 -15.09 6.13
CA LEU A 214 -5.55 -16.03 5.14
C LEU A 214 -4.54 -16.55 4.11
N SER A 215 -3.35 -15.98 4.07
CA SER A 215 -2.26 -16.39 3.17
C SER A 215 -1.00 -16.64 4.00
N PRO A 216 -0.16 -17.65 3.66
CA PRO A 216 1.14 -17.85 4.31
C PRO A 216 2.04 -16.60 4.25
N ALA A 217 1.77 -15.73 3.30
CA ALA A 217 2.51 -14.50 3.08
C ALA A 217 1.96 -13.29 3.86
N ALA A 218 0.87 -13.44 4.60
CA ALA A 218 0.24 -12.36 5.33
C ALA A 218 0.19 -12.68 6.82
N PHE A 219 0.18 -11.64 7.65
CA PHE A 219 -0.12 -11.78 9.07
C PHE A 219 -0.94 -10.59 9.57
N ILE A 220 -1.64 -10.83 10.68
CA ILE A 220 -2.39 -9.82 11.42
C ILE A 220 -1.87 -9.88 12.85
N GLY A 221 -1.53 -8.74 13.42
CA GLY A 221 -1.07 -8.62 14.80
C GLY A 221 -1.65 -7.39 15.47
N GLY A 222 -1.91 -7.50 16.75
CA GLY A 222 -2.49 -6.41 17.52
C GLY A 222 -2.84 -6.84 18.94
N SER A 223 -3.44 -5.94 19.73
CA SER A 223 -4.00 -6.29 21.02
C SER A 223 -5.21 -7.23 20.83
N PRO A 224 -5.55 -8.08 21.84
CA PRO A 224 -6.72 -8.96 21.76
C PRO A 224 -8.03 -8.22 21.43
N GLU A 225 -8.18 -6.99 21.92
CA GLU A 225 -9.39 -6.19 21.66
C GLU A 225 -9.47 -5.74 20.21
N GLU A 226 -8.36 -5.29 19.63
CA GLU A 226 -8.31 -4.86 18.24
C GLU A 226 -8.39 -6.04 17.27
N MET A 227 -7.87 -7.21 17.66
CA MET A 227 -7.99 -8.44 16.87
C MET A 227 -9.46 -8.86 16.65
N LYS A 228 -10.36 -8.54 17.57
CA LYS A 228 -11.80 -8.78 17.41
C LYS A 228 -12.43 -7.98 16.25
N ARG A 229 -11.79 -6.91 15.80
CA ARG A 229 -12.23 -6.09 14.67
C ARG A 229 -11.86 -6.68 13.31
N VAL A 230 -10.98 -7.67 13.31
CA VAL A 230 -10.57 -8.36 12.09
C VAL A 230 -11.68 -9.34 11.71
N PRO A 231 -12.17 -9.33 10.45
CA PRO A 231 -13.15 -10.30 10.01
C PRO A 231 -12.65 -11.73 10.27
N GLU A 232 -13.54 -12.59 10.78
CA GLU A 232 -13.25 -14.00 10.87
C GLU A 232 -12.86 -14.57 9.51
N LYS A 233 -12.01 -15.60 9.52
CA LYS A 233 -11.68 -16.35 8.31
C LYS A 233 -12.98 -16.73 7.61
N ASN A 234 -13.12 -16.35 6.36
CA ASN A 234 -14.19 -16.88 5.55
C ASN A 234 -14.02 -18.42 5.47
N PRO A 235 -14.97 -19.20 5.99
CA PRO A 235 -14.88 -20.66 5.92
C PRO A 235 -14.97 -21.21 4.50
N GLU A 236 -15.43 -20.41 3.53
CA GLU A 236 -15.38 -20.81 2.13
C GLU A 236 -13.93 -20.79 1.62
N PRO A 237 -13.53 -21.79 0.81
CA PRO A 237 -12.20 -21.83 0.22
C PRO A 237 -12.01 -20.63 -0.71
N GLY A 238 -11.62 -19.52 -0.12
CA GLY A 238 -11.04 -18.39 -0.84
C GLY A 238 -9.62 -18.76 -1.29
N PHE A 239 -9.08 -17.99 -2.19
CA PHE A 239 -7.69 -18.10 -2.65
C PHE A 239 -6.70 -18.13 -1.48
N GLY A 240 -6.32 -19.30 -0.99
CA GLY A 240 -5.44 -19.48 0.15
C GLY A 240 -5.78 -20.64 1.07
N GLY A 241 -6.92 -21.31 0.89
CA GLY A 241 -7.14 -22.63 1.44
C GLY A 241 -6.33 -23.63 0.62
N ASP A 242 -5.68 -24.55 1.32
CA ASP A 242 -4.88 -25.67 0.85
C ASP A 242 -4.81 -25.80 -0.68
N SER A 243 -3.78 -25.18 -1.26
CA SER A 243 -3.45 -25.43 -2.66
C SER A 243 -3.25 -26.92 -2.78
N PRO A 244 -3.93 -27.63 -3.68
CA PRO A 244 -3.60 -29.01 -3.93
C PRO A 244 -2.11 -29.07 -4.25
N GLU A 245 -1.37 -29.88 -3.54
CA GLU A 245 0.01 -30.18 -3.86
C GLU A 245 0.03 -30.62 -5.32
N PHE A 246 0.69 -29.84 -6.15
CA PHE A 246 0.98 -30.25 -7.50
C PHE A 246 1.99 -31.41 -7.41
N SER A 247 1.50 -32.62 -7.58
CA SER A 247 2.31 -33.83 -7.80
C SER A 247 2.83 -33.86 -9.22
#